data_3b74b5f2d8461643875af1821128c7c8
#
_entry.id   3b74b5f2d8461643875af1821128c7c8
#
_cell.length_a   1.000
_cell.length_b   1.000
_cell.length_c   1.000
_cell.angle_alpha   90.00
_cell.angle_beta   90.00
_cell.angle_gamma   90.00
#
_symmetry.space_group_name_H-M   'P 1'
#
loop_
_entity.id
_entity.type
_entity.pdbx_description
1 polymer ?
#
loop_
_entity_poly.entity_id
_entity_poly.type
_entity_poly.pdbx_seq_one_letter_code
_entity_poly.pdbx_strand_id
1 'polypeptide(L)'
;FPNKEKLDLIYPNTPVILERIDGHAYLVNQKALDIAGIDINTKSTNGTLLSKKGKLTGVLIDGPMSLIDNSFGEISLDNKIKALVSAQEICFKNGLTTVDDAGLSKDIIMLIDSLQKKELLKMRVYAMISNSENDVNYFIENGPIKTNSLNVRSVKVYGDGALGSRG
;
A
#
# COMPACT_ATOMS: atom_id res chain seq x y z
N PHE A 1 19.08 10.27 -6.15
CA PHE A 1 18.36 9.24 -5.40
C PHE A 1 19.19 8.83 -4.19
N PRO A 2 18.57 8.53 -3.02
CA PRO A 2 19.25 7.95 -1.87
C PRO A 2 19.78 6.55 -2.20
N ASN A 3 20.57 5.97 -1.26
CA ASN A 3 20.99 4.58 -1.37
C ASN A 3 20.89 3.86 -0.03
N LYS A 4 21.01 2.54 -0.06
CA LYS A 4 20.83 1.66 1.10
C LYS A 4 22.01 1.60 2.07
N GLU A 5 23.18 2.17 1.74
CA GLU A 5 24.42 1.98 2.49
C GLU A 5 24.31 2.31 3.98
N LYS A 6 23.63 3.43 4.33
CA LYS A 6 23.39 3.80 5.73
C LYS A 6 22.45 2.84 6.44
N LEU A 7 21.43 2.35 5.73
CA LEU A 7 20.48 1.37 6.29
C LEU A 7 21.17 0.02 6.53
N ASP A 8 22.02 -0.41 5.59
CA ASP A 8 22.81 -1.63 5.70
C ASP A 8 23.76 -1.59 6.90
N LEU A 9 24.35 -0.42 7.16
CA LEU A 9 25.27 -0.22 8.30
C LEU A 9 24.55 -0.26 9.64
N ILE A 10 23.37 0.39 9.74
CA ILE A 10 22.63 0.52 11.01
C ILE A 10 21.80 -0.74 11.29
N TYR A 11 21.23 -1.36 10.25
CA TYR A 11 20.33 -2.49 10.35
C TYR A 11 20.77 -3.68 9.47
N PRO A 12 21.97 -4.25 9.71
CA PRO A 12 22.51 -5.30 8.82
C PRO A 12 21.70 -6.60 8.82
N ASN A 13 20.99 -6.88 9.92
CA ASN A 13 20.23 -8.12 10.11
C ASN A 13 18.71 -7.93 10.16
N THR A 14 18.24 -6.68 10.16
CA THR A 14 16.81 -6.35 10.21
C THR A 14 16.39 -5.80 8.86
N PRO A 15 15.37 -6.35 8.20
CA PRO A 15 14.87 -5.77 6.96
C PRO A 15 14.27 -4.38 7.23
N VAL A 16 14.63 -3.41 6.40
CA VAL A 16 14.11 -2.04 6.47
C VAL A 16 13.53 -1.68 5.11
N ILE A 17 12.28 -1.23 5.13
CA ILE A 17 11.54 -0.76 3.97
C ILE A 17 11.03 0.64 4.29
N LEU A 18 11.45 1.63 3.54
CA LEU A 18 10.98 3.02 3.65
C LEU A 18 10.19 3.35 2.39
N GLU A 19 8.91 3.62 2.56
CA GLU A 19 8.04 4.03 1.47
C GLU A 19 8.10 5.54 1.27
N ARG A 20 8.20 5.97 0.02
CA ARG A 20 8.08 7.39 -0.33
C ARG A 20 6.63 7.81 -0.16
N ILE A 21 6.40 9.02 0.35
CA ILE A 21 5.07 9.53 0.75
C ILE A 21 4.01 9.47 -0.36
N ASP A 22 4.42 9.45 -1.62
CA ASP A 22 3.53 9.33 -2.77
C ASP A 22 3.18 7.88 -3.17
N GLY A 23 3.75 6.88 -2.46
CA GLY A 23 3.48 5.47 -2.72
C GLY A 23 4.15 4.88 -3.97
N HIS A 24 5.06 5.62 -4.63
CA HIS A 24 5.67 5.23 -5.90
C HIS A 24 7.14 4.83 -5.82
N ALA A 25 7.73 4.74 -4.65
CA ALA A 25 9.08 4.21 -4.48
C ALA A 25 9.34 3.66 -3.08
N TYR A 26 10.15 2.61 -3.02
CA TYR A 26 10.76 2.12 -1.78
C TYR A 26 12.25 2.43 -1.76
N LEU A 27 12.79 2.70 -0.58
CA LEU A 27 14.19 2.55 -0.26
C LEU A 27 14.32 1.40 0.74
N VAL A 28 14.97 0.33 0.34
CA VAL A 28 15.14 -0.87 1.15
C VAL A 28 16.63 -1.16 1.41
N ASN A 29 16.92 -1.83 2.53
CA ASN A 29 18.29 -2.27 2.82
C ASN A 29 18.60 -3.63 2.15
N GLN A 30 19.88 -4.05 2.22
CA GLN A 30 20.32 -5.33 1.62
C GLN A 30 19.52 -6.50 2.22
N LYS A 31 19.26 -6.48 3.53
CA LYS A 31 18.52 -7.57 4.20
C LYS A 31 17.12 -7.74 3.63
N ALA A 32 16.43 -6.66 3.30
CA ALA A 32 15.12 -6.72 2.65
C ALA A 32 15.20 -7.28 1.23
N LEU A 33 16.22 -6.87 0.45
CA LEU A 33 16.47 -7.42 -0.89
C LEU A 33 16.76 -8.93 -0.83
N ASP A 34 17.57 -9.37 0.13
CA ASP A 34 17.92 -10.79 0.31
C ASP A 34 16.69 -11.65 0.62
N ILE A 35 15.82 -11.16 1.52
CA ILE A 35 14.57 -11.85 1.87
C ILE A 35 13.63 -11.95 0.64
N ALA A 36 13.58 -10.90 -0.16
CA ALA A 36 12.76 -10.86 -1.36
C ALA A 36 13.38 -11.60 -2.55
N GLY A 37 14.61 -12.10 -2.43
CA GLY A 37 15.33 -12.76 -3.51
C GLY A 37 15.67 -11.83 -4.68
N ILE A 38 15.81 -10.51 -4.39
CA ILE A 38 16.08 -9.49 -5.40
C ILE A 38 17.57 -9.28 -5.56
N ASP A 39 18.06 -9.47 -6.78
CA ASP A 39 19.46 -9.24 -7.16
C ASP A 39 19.57 -8.31 -8.39
N ILE A 40 20.80 -8.08 -8.86
CA ILE A 40 21.08 -7.22 -10.02
C ILE A 40 20.50 -7.75 -11.34
N ASN A 41 20.18 -9.04 -11.41
CA ASN A 41 19.63 -9.71 -12.59
C ASN A 41 18.10 -9.80 -12.54
N THR A 42 17.49 -9.40 -11.42
CA THR A 42 16.05 -9.42 -11.23
C THR A 42 15.39 -8.52 -12.25
N LYS A 43 14.49 -9.09 -13.05
CA LYS A 43 13.70 -8.36 -14.04
C LYS A 43 12.38 -7.93 -13.42
N SER A 44 11.96 -6.72 -13.70
CA SER A 44 10.65 -6.21 -13.35
C SER A 44 10.01 -5.55 -14.56
N THR A 45 8.71 -5.68 -14.65
CA THR A 45 7.86 -4.95 -15.60
C THR A 45 7.25 -3.74 -14.89
N ASN A 46 7.01 -2.66 -15.62
CA ASN A 46 6.32 -1.46 -15.14
C ASN A 46 7.04 -0.79 -13.95
N GLY A 47 8.33 -0.51 -14.08
CA GLY A 47 9.10 0.17 -13.06
C GLY A 47 10.58 -0.13 -13.11
N THR A 48 11.33 0.34 -12.12
CA THR A 48 12.78 0.31 -12.15
C THR A 48 13.42 -0.12 -10.83
N LEU A 49 14.36 -1.07 -10.90
CA LEU A 49 15.34 -1.37 -9.86
C LEU A 49 16.59 -0.50 -10.11
N LEU A 50 16.81 0.52 -9.29
CA LEU A 50 17.94 1.40 -9.50
C LEU A 50 19.26 0.73 -9.13
N SER A 51 20.19 0.75 -10.06
CA SER A 51 21.56 0.25 -9.85
C SER A 51 22.60 1.33 -10.14
N LYS A 52 23.75 1.22 -9.49
CA LYS A 52 24.92 2.06 -9.72
C LYS A 52 26.19 1.21 -9.67
N LYS A 53 27.00 1.29 -10.72
CA LYS A 53 28.27 0.52 -10.82
C LYS A 53 28.05 -0.99 -10.61
N GLY A 54 26.98 -1.56 -11.18
CA GLY A 54 26.66 -2.99 -11.08
C GLY A 54 26.11 -3.47 -9.74
N LYS A 55 25.73 -2.56 -8.83
CA LYS A 55 25.12 -2.89 -7.53
C LYS A 55 23.76 -2.21 -7.39
N LEU A 56 22.80 -2.90 -6.78
CA LEU A 56 21.51 -2.30 -6.45
C LEU A 56 21.69 -1.20 -5.40
N THR A 57 21.03 -0.07 -5.62
CA THR A 57 21.04 1.06 -4.69
C THR A 57 20.08 0.88 -3.52
N GLY A 58 19.16 -0.08 -3.60
CA GLY A 58 18.06 -0.25 -2.68
C GLY A 58 16.82 0.55 -3.05
N VAL A 59 16.85 1.34 -4.12
CA VAL A 59 15.66 2.08 -4.59
C VAL A 59 14.91 1.24 -5.62
N LEU A 60 13.62 1.03 -5.33
CA LEU A 60 12.63 0.37 -6.19
C LEU A 60 11.56 1.39 -6.56
N ILE A 61 11.20 1.48 -7.83
CA ILE A 61 10.18 2.41 -8.34
C ILE A 61 9.08 1.59 -9.01
N ASP A 62 7.82 1.82 -8.59
CA ASP A 62 6.60 1.20 -9.10
C ASP A 62 6.63 -0.34 -9.09
N GLY A 63 6.53 -1.02 -10.21
CA GLY A 63 6.39 -2.48 -10.32
C GLY A 63 7.28 -3.33 -9.40
N PRO A 64 8.60 -3.05 -9.27
CA PRO A 64 9.47 -3.78 -8.34
C PRO A 64 9.08 -3.74 -6.87
N MET A 65 8.28 -2.75 -6.43
CA MET A 65 7.82 -2.67 -5.05
C MET A 65 7.01 -3.90 -4.66
N SER A 66 6.21 -4.45 -5.59
CA SER A 66 5.42 -5.66 -5.37
C SER A 66 6.26 -6.89 -5.03
N LEU A 67 7.51 -6.97 -5.48
CA LEU A 67 8.42 -8.06 -5.11
C LEU A 67 8.76 -8.03 -3.61
N ILE A 68 8.87 -6.85 -3.04
CA ILE A 68 9.04 -6.64 -1.60
C ILE A 68 7.76 -7.01 -0.86
N ASP A 69 6.62 -6.44 -1.27
CA ASP A 69 5.32 -6.65 -0.60
C ASP A 69 4.97 -8.13 -0.51
N ASN A 70 5.15 -8.88 -1.59
CA ASN A 70 4.88 -10.33 -1.65
C ASN A 70 5.80 -11.16 -0.74
N SER A 71 6.95 -10.62 -0.33
CA SER A 71 7.97 -11.37 0.43
C SER A 71 7.83 -11.21 1.95
N PHE A 72 7.09 -10.21 2.43
CA PHE A 72 6.94 -9.91 3.85
C PHE A 72 5.62 -10.37 4.47
N GLY A 73 4.78 -11.02 3.67
CA GLY A 73 3.50 -11.59 4.10
C GLY A 73 2.44 -10.54 4.39
N GLU A 74 1.24 -11.01 4.74
CA GLU A 74 0.12 -10.13 5.00
C GLU A 74 0.19 -9.49 6.40
N ILE A 75 -0.28 -8.24 6.47
CA ILE A 75 -0.48 -7.54 7.74
C ILE A 75 -1.58 -8.27 8.53
N SER A 76 -1.32 -8.59 9.79
CA SER A 76 -2.30 -9.24 10.66
C SER A 76 -3.58 -8.40 10.82
N LEU A 77 -4.71 -9.07 11.05
CA LEU A 77 -6.00 -8.40 11.26
C LEU A 77 -5.94 -7.36 12.40
N ASP A 78 -5.29 -7.69 13.51
CA ASP A 78 -5.13 -6.77 14.63
C ASP A 78 -4.35 -5.50 14.24
N ASN A 79 -3.32 -5.64 13.41
CA ASN A 79 -2.56 -4.49 12.94
C ASN A 79 -3.35 -3.67 11.93
N LYS A 80 -4.15 -4.30 11.06
CA LYS A 80 -5.08 -3.60 10.15
C LYS A 80 -6.10 -2.78 10.96
N ILE A 81 -6.69 -3.34 12.01
CA ILE A 81 -7.63 -2.65 12.91
C ILE A 81 -6.95 -1.46 13.61
N LYS A 82 -5.78 -1.68 14.21
CA LYS A 82 -5.03 -0.62 14.88
C LYS A 82 -4.68 0.52 13.93
N ALA A 83 -4.27 0.20 12.70
CA ALA A 83 -3.94 1.20 11.67
C ALA A 83 -5.16 2.06 11.31
N LEU A 84 -6.32 1.44 11.06
CA LEU A 84 -7.57 2.16 10.75
C LEU A 84 -8.02 3.07 11.90
N VAL A 85 -7.97 2.59 13.14
CA VAL A 85 -8.33 3.40 14.32
C VAL A 85 -7.35 4.55 14.51
N SER A 86 -6.05 4.32 14.41
CA SER A 86 -5.04 5.37 14.53
C SER A 86 -5.15 6.42 13.40
N ALA A 87 -5.42 5.99 12.17
CA ALA A 87 -5.65 6.90 11.06
C ALA A 87 -6.88 7.78 11.29
N GLN A 88 -7.98 7.22 11.81
CA GLN A 88 -9.17 7.97 12.20
C GLN A 88 -8.83 9.07 13.25
N GLU A 89 -8.05 8.73 14.28
CA GLU A 89 -7.65 9.70 15.32
C GLU A 89 -6.84 10.85 14.74
N ILE A 90 -5.92 10.57 13.82
CA ILE A 90 -5.14 11.59 13.10
C ILE A 90 -6.06 12.48 12.27
N CYS A 91 -7.01 11.90 11.54
CA CYS A 91 -7.97 12.65 10.75
C CYS A 91 -8.83 13.57 11.62
N PHE A 92 -9.39 13.07 12.70
CA PHE A 92 -10.23 13.85 13.62
C PHE A 92 -9.44 14.98 14.29
N LYS A 93 -8.19 14.74 14.68
CA LYS A 93 -7.29 15.77 15.22
C LYS A 93 -7.08 16.92 14.23
N ASN A 94 -7.16 16.66 12.93
CA ASN A 94 -7.04 17.65 11.87
C ASN A 94 -8.40 18.17 11.35
N GLY A 95 -9.51 17.86 12.03
CA GLY A 95 -10.84 18.30 11.66
C GLY A 95 -11.48 17.56 10.47
N LEU A 96 -10.84 16.48 10.00
CA LEU A 96 -11.36 15.68 8.90
C LEU A 96 -12.35 14.63 9.44
N THR A 97 -13.59 14.66 8.95
CA THR A 97 -14.65 13.75 9.37
C THR A 97 -15.11 12.80 8.25
N THR A 98 -14.62 13.01 7.05
CA THR A 98 -14.86 12.18 5.87
C THR A 98 -13.57 12.05 5.10
N VAL A 99 -13.28 10.87 4.60
CA VAL A 99 -12.14 10.57 3.74
C VAL A 99 -12.59 9.80 2.51
N ASP A 100 -11.91 10.04 1.40
CA ASP A 100 -12.03 9.26 0.18
C ASP A 100 -10.79 8.39 0.03
N ASP A 101 -10.96 7.09 -0.22
CA ASP A 101 -9.87 6.16 -0.47
C ASP A 101 -9.99 5.57 -1.87
N ALA A 102 -8.96 5.75 -2.67
CA ALA A 102 -8.94 5.41 -4.08
C ALA A 102 -8.23 4.07 -4.33
N GLY A 103 -8.87 2.96 -4.00
CA GLY A 103 -8.37 1.63 -4.36
C GLY A 103 -8.27 0.65 -3.18
N LEU A 104 -9.31 0.52 -2.40
CA LEU A 104 -9.39 -0.48 -1.32
C LEU A 104 -9.79 -1.86 -1.85
N SER A 105 -9.17 -2.90 -1.30
CA SER A 105 -9.62 -4.27 -1.52
C SER A 105 -10.96 -4.53 -0.83
N LYS A 106 -11.71 -5.50 -1.36
CA LYS A 106 -12.97 -5.97 -0.75
C LYS A 106 -12.79 -6.26 0.74
N ASP A 107 -11.72 -6.94 1.13
CA ASP A 107 -11.50 -7.35 2.53
C ASP A 107 -11.31 -6.16 3.47
N ILE A 108 -10.62 -5.12 3.03
CA ILE A 108 -10.50 -3.87 3.81
C ILE A 108 -11.83 -3.12 3.87
N ILE A 109 -12.58 -3.06 2.78
CA ILE A 109 -13.93 -2.45 2.74
C ILE A 109 -14.85 -3.15 3.75
N MET A 110 -14.87 -4.49 3.75
CA MET A 110 -15.69 -5.27 4.68
C MET A 110 -15.21 -5.13 6.13
N LEU A 111 -13.91 -4.98 6.36
CA LEU A 111 -13.37 -4.67 7.67
C LEU A 111 -13.84 -3.30 8.17
N ILE A 112 -13.78 -2.27 7.33
CA ILE A 112 -14.28 -0.92 7.64
C ILE A 112 -15.78 -0.99 8.01
N ASP A 113 -16.61 -1.64 7.20
CA ASP A 113 -18.03 -1.82 7.47
C ASP A 113 -18.28 -2.51 8.84
N SER A 114 -17.51 -3.58 9.11
CA SER A 114 -17.60 -4.30 10.40
C SER A 114 -17.21 -3.42 11.59
N LEU A 115 -16.13 -2.62 11.45
CA LEU A 115 -15.68 -1.72 12.52
C LEU A 115 -16.64 -0.56 12.75
N GLN A 116 -17.27 -0.04 11.69
CA GLN A 116 -18.30 0.99 11.78
C GLN A 116 -19.58 0.46 12.46
N LYS A 117 -20.02 -0.76 12.14
CA LYS A 117 -21.14 -1.43 12.82
C LYS A 117 -20.89 -1.68 14.31
N LYS A 118 -19.62 -1.86 14.69
CA LYS A 118 -19.20 -2.01 16.10
C LYS A 118 -18.88 -0.68 16.79
N GLU A 119 -19.09 0.45 16.11
CA GLU A 119 -18.78 1.80 16.60
C GLU A 119 -17.29 2.04 16.93
N LEU A 120 -16.38 1.18 16.48
CA LEU A 120 -14.94 1.33 16.64
C LEU A 120 -14.36 2.29 15.60
N LEU A 121 -14.95 2.39 14.42
CA LEU A 121 -14.60 3.33 13.38
C LEU A 121 -15.78 4.27 13.11
N LYS A 122 -15.60 5.57 13.39
CA LYS A 122 -16.64 6.61 13.26
C LYS A 122 -16.41 7.53 12.06
N MET A 123 -15.25 7.41 11.40
CA MET A 123 -14.93 8.13 10.19
C MET A 123 -15.89 7.75 9.07
N ARG A 124 -16.40 8.75 8.35
CA ARG A 124 -17.13 8.49 7.09
C ARG A 124 -16.12 8.21 5.99
N VAL A 125 -16.37 7.15 5.24
CA VAL A 125 -15.46 6.69 4.18
C VAL A 125 -16.23 6.59 2.86
N TYR A 126 -15.71 7.24 1.82
CA TYR A 126 -16.02 6.93 0.44
C TYR A 126 -14.90 6.04 -0.09
N ALA A 127 -15.19 4.79 -0.38
CA ALA A 127 -14.21 3.82 -0.84
C ALA A 127 -14.41 3.51 -2.33
N MET A 128 -13.36 3.69 -3.13
CA MET A 128 -13.29 3.12 -4.46
C MET A 128 -12.75 1.69 -4.37
N ILE A 129 -13.37 0.77 -5.06
CA ILE A 129 -12.97 -0.63 -5.11
C ILE A 129 -11.66 -0.73 -5.90
N SER A 130 -10.71 -1.55 -5.45
CA SER A 130 -9.53 -1.90 -6.25
C SER A 130 -9.94 -2.57 -7.56
N ASN A 131 -9.14 -2.44 -8.62
CA ASN A 131 -9.43 -3.02 -9.93
C ASN A 131 -9.08 -4.52 -10.03
N SER A 132 -8.93 -5.24 -8.92
CA SER A 132 -8.79 -6.68 -8.98
C SER A 132 -10.09 -7.33 -9.48
N GLU A 133 -9.97 -8.32 -10.34
CA GLU A 133 -11.13 -9.01 -10.92
C GLU A 133 -12.05 -9.58 -9.83
N ASN A 134 -11.48 -10.18 -8.79
CA ASN A 134 -12.24 -10.76 -7.69
C ASN A 134 -13.03 -9.71 -6.90
N ASP A 135 -12.42 -8.55 -6.62
CA ASP A 135 -13.09 -7.48 -5.88
C ASP A 135 -14.23 -6.88 -6.72
N VAL A 136 -13.96 -6.59 -7.98
CA VAL A 136 -14.96 -6.02 -8.91
C VAL A 136 -16.15 -6.96 -9.08
N ASN A 137 -15.90 -8.25 -9.34
CA ASN A 137 -16.97 -9.26 -9.50
C ASN A 137 -17.83 -9.38 -8.24
N TYR A 138 -17.21 -9.37 -7.06
CA TYR A 138 -17.97 -9.38 -5.80
C TYR A 138 -18.98 -8.24 -5.74
N PHE A 139 -18.58 -7.01 -6.07
CA PHE A 139 -19.48 -5.85 -5.99
C PHE A 139 -20.47 -5.77 -7.17
N ILE A 140 -20.17 -6.37 -8.32
CA ILE A 140 -21.15 -6.56 -9.40
C ILE A 140 -22.29 -7.48 -8.95
N GLU A 141 -21.95 -8.58 -8.28
CA GLU A 141 -22.93 -9.57 -7.81
C GLU A 141 -23.73 -9.10 -6.59
N ASN A 142 -23.08 -8.40 -5.64
CA ASN A 142 -23.69 -8.03 -4.36
C ASN A 142 -24.18 -6.58 -4.31
N GLY A 143 -23.86 -5.80 -5.33
CA GLY A 143 -24.25 -4.39 -5.41
C GLY A 143 -23.37 -3.43 -4.59
N PRO A 144 -23.62 -2.12 -4.70
CA PRO A 144 -22.91 -1.09 -3.96
C PRO A 144 -23.30 -1.09 -2.48
N ILE A 145 -22.37 -0.68 -1.62
CA ILE A 145 -22.63 -0.44 -0.20
C ILE A 145 -22.93 1.04 0.00
N LYS A 146 -24.04 1.35 0.69
CA LYS A 146 -24.39 2.71 1.10
C LYS A 146 -24.98 2.71 2.50
N THR A 147 -24.22 3.17 3.47
CA THR A 147 -24.65 3.40 4.84
C THR A 147 -24.51 4.89 5.21
N ASN A 148 -24.76 5.26 6.46
CA ASN A 148 -24.48 6.62 6.94
C ASN A 148 -22.99 6.96 6.98
N SER A 149 -22.11 5.93 7.04
CA SER A 149 -20.66 6.10 7.25
C SER A 149 -19.81 5.48 6.15
N LEU A 150 -20.37 4.60 5.31
CA LEU A 150 -19.64 3.94 4.23
C LEU A 150 -20.40 4.08 2.90
N ASN A 151 -19.67 4.52 1.87
CA ASN A 151 -20.19 4.60 0.51
C ASN A 151 -19.19 3.94 -0.45
N VAL A 152 -19.60 2.84 -1.10
CA VAL A 152 -18.79 2.05 -2.03
C VAL A 152 -19.59 1.88 -3.32
N ARG A 153 -19.22 2.60 -4.39
CA ARG A 153 -19.97 2.60 -5.65
C ARG A 153 -19.13 2.91 -6.89
N SER A 154 -17.82 2.90 -6.75
CA SER A 154 -16.91 3.18 -7.85
C SER A 154 -15.68 2.28 -7.80
N VAL A 155 -15.01 2.13 -8.92
CA VAL A 155 -13.79 1.36 -9.07
C VAL A 155 -12.65 2.32 -9.40
N LYS A 156 -11.48 2.13 -8.76
CA LYS A 156 -10.26 2.82 -9.11
C LYS A 156 -9.57 2.08 -10.24
N VAL A 157 -9.37 2.74 -11.36
CA VAL A 157 -8.63 2.21 -12.53
C VAL A 157 -7.43 3.11 -12.80
N TYR A 158 -6.30 2.51 -13.12
CA TYR A 158 -5.09 3.21 -13.49
C TYR A 158 -4.99 3.26 -15.01
N GLY A 159 -4.83 4.46 -15.58
CA GLY A 159 -4.65 4.65 -17.01
C GLY A 159 -3.17 4.51 -17.43
N ASP A 160 -2.26 4.89 -16.53
CA ASP A 160 -0.81 4.86 -16.72
C ASP A 160 -0.09 4.91 -15.35
N GLY A 161 1.24 5.15 -15.35
CA GLY A 161 2.02 5.36 -14.14
C GLY A 161 1.98 6.82 -13.65
N ALA A 162 2.83 7.14 -12.69
CA ALA A 162 2.91 8.48 -12.11
C ALA A 162 4.01 9.31 -12.78
N LEU A 163 3.64 10.39 -13.49
CA LEU A 163 4.58 11.31 -14.15
C LEU A 163 5.67 11.82 -13.17
N GLY A 164 5.29 12.12 -11.92
CA GLY A 164 6.20 12.63 -10.89
C GLY A 164 7.27 11.62 -10.45
N SER A 165 7.00 10.33 -10.53
CA SER A 165 7.96 9.26 -10.21
C SER A 165 8.88 8.91 -11.36
N ARG A 166 8.63 9.41 -12.56
CA ARG A 166 9.34 9.06 -13.80
C ARG A 166 9.25 7.55 -14.14
N GLY A 167 8.20 6.92 -13.67
CA GLY A 167 7.84 5.53 -13.96
C GLY A 167 7.10 5.36 -15.26
#